data_b64eb2343b730a104f30fd8f08d85249
#
_entry.id   b64eb2343b730a104f30fd8f08d85249
#
_cell.length_a   1.000
_cell.length_b   1.000
_cell.length_c   1.000
_cell.angle_alpha   90.00
_cell.angle_beta   90.00
_cell.angle_gamma   90.00
#
_symmetry.space_group_name_H-M   'P 1'
#
loop_
_entity.id
_entity.type
_entity.pdbx_description
1 polymer ?
#
loop_
_entity_poly.entity_id
_entity_poly.type
_entity_poly.pdbx_seq_one_letter_code
_entity_poly.pdbx_strand_id
1 'polypeptide(L)'
;KTDGIFSTLRNAALIQQTGGGNGFSFSRLRPCGARVKTSAGQATGPIGFLRVYDQAFGEIAQGGTRRGANMGVLRVDHPDIEAFVTCKTDENAITNFNISVGITDDFMNAVQADENWDLRFPDVNAPEFRGFEGDLDDAIQAGLPIKTYKTIRARDLFDTIVTQAHHNGEPGMLFLDTANRDNPVPHLYRLESTNPCGEQWLGPYENCCLGSINLSQHFGPNHTVDWESLRETVETATIFLDNVVDANAYV
;
A
#
# COMPACT_ATOMS: atom_id res chain seq x y z
N LYS A 1 -0.60 1.13 -17.91
CA LYS A 1 0.32 1.15 -19.07
C LYS A 1 1.76 1.20 -18.59
N THR A 2 2.72 0.65 -19.35
CA THR A 2 4.15 0.65 -18.99
C THR A 2 4.66 2.07 -18.73
N ASP A 3 4.26 3.03 -19.55
CA ASP A 3 4.59 4.43 -19.38
C ASP A 3 4.18 4.98 -18.00
N GLY A 4 2.93 4.73 -17.56
CA GLY A 4 2.47 5.14 -16.23
C GLY A 4 3.27 4.49 -15.09
N ILE A 5 3.66 3.22 -15.22
CA ILE A 5 4.48 2.53 -14.21
C ILE A 5 5.84 3.22 -14.06
N PHE A 6 6.53 3.51 -15.16
CA PHE A 6 7.83 4.16 -15.12
C PHE A 6 7.76 5.65 -14.78
N SER A 7 6.68 6.34 -15.12
CA SER A 7 6.44 7.72 -14.66
C SER A 7 6.25 7.77 -13.14
N THR A 8 5.51 6.83 -12.57
CA THR A 8 5.38 6.69 -11.11
C THR A 8 6.73 6.41 -10.45
N LEU A 9 7.53 5.50 -11.01
CA LEU A 9 8.88 5.24 -10.50
C LEU A 9 9.76 6.47 -10.53
N ARG A 10 9.73 7.25 -11.63
CA ARG A 10 10.48 8.50 -11.74
C ARG A 10 10.08 9.50 -10.66
N ASN A 11 8.79 9.72 -10.45
CA ASN A 11 8.31 10.66 -9.44
C ASN A 11 8.68 10.22 -8.03
N ALA A 12 8.52 8.95 -7.72
CA ALA A 12 8.92 8.37 -6.44
C ALA A 12 10.44 8.45 -6.21
N ALA A 13 11.26 8.31 -7.25
CA ALA A 13 12.70 8.47 -7.19
C ALA A 13 13.12 9.88 -6.77
N LEU A 14 12.44 10.91 -7.30
CA LEU A 14 12.68 12.30 -6.90
C LEU A 14 12.34 12.54 -5.43
N ILE A 15 11.23 11.99 -4.95
CA ILE A 15 10.84 12.05 -3.53
C ILE A 15 11.88 11.31 -2.67
N GLN A 16 12.33 10.13 -3.09
CA GLN A 16 13.30 9.34 -2.34
C GLN A 16 14.67 10.03 -2.21
N GLN A 17 15.10 10.78 -3.21
CA GLN A 17 16.34 11.56 -3.14
C GLN A 17 16.33 12.57 -1.99
N THR A 18 15.16 13.11 -1.63
CA THR A 18 15.01 14.04 -0.50
C THR A 18 14.84 13.34 0.86
N GLY A 19 14.90 12.01 0.89
CA GLY A 19 14.67 11.19 2.09
C GLY A 19 13.20 10.94 2.40
N GLY A 20 12.29 11.28 1.48
CA GLY A 20 10.85 10.99 1.58
C GLY A 20 10.55 9.50 1.37
N GLY A 21 9.52 9.00 2.07
CA GLY A 21 8.99 7.67 1.86
C GLY A 21 7.87 7.63 0.82
N ASN A 22 7.63 6.48 0.23
CA ASN A 22 6.57 6.28 -0.75
C ASN A 22 5.69 5.06 -0.40
N GLY A 23 4.43 5.09 -0.84
CA GLY A 23 3.55 3.94 -0.78
C GLY A 23 2.88 3.68 -2.12
N PHE A 24 2.76 2.42 -2.50
CA PHE A 24 2.24 2.02 -3.80
C PHE A 24 1.19 0.93 -3.66
N SER A 25 0.06 1.09 -4.35
CA SER A 25 -0.84 -0.03 -4.63
C SER A 25 -0.44 -0.69 -5.95
N PHE A 26 -0.11 -1.96 -5.90
CA PHE A 26 0.17 -2.79 -7.06
C PHE A 26 -1.09 -3.50 -7.60
N SER A 27 -2.23 -3.30 -6.96
CA SER A 27 -3.48 -4.03 -7.21
C SER A 27 -4.09 -3.77 -8.59
N ARG A 28 -3.74 -2.66 -9.22
CA ARG A 28 -4.18 -2.31 -10.59
C ARG A 28 -3.32 -2.96 -11.68
N LEU A 29 -2.24 -3.64 -11.33
CA LEU A 29 -1.36 -4.29 -12.28
C LEU A 29 -1.94 -5.63 -12.72
N ARG A 30 -1.80 -5.96 -13.99
CA ARG A 30 -2.26 -7.23 -14.55
C ARG A 30 -1.55 -8.40 -13.87
N PRO A 31 -2.27 -9.51 -13.65
CA PRO A 31 -1.65 -10.73 -13.12
C PRO A 31 -0.51 -11.25 -14.00
N CYS A 32 0.43 -11.94 -13.37
CA CYS A 32 1.50 -12.65 -14.03
C CYS A 32 0.93 -13.62 -15.08
N GLY A 33 1.56 -13.68 -16.26
CA GLY A 33 1.12 -14.50 -17.38
C GLY A 33 -0.08 -13.94 -18.16
N ALA A 34 -0.72 -12.86 -17.70
CA ALA A 34 -1.81 -12.24 -18.46
C ALA A 34 -1.32 -11.66 -19.79
N ARG A 35 -2.13 -11.85 -20.86
CA ARG A 35 -1.76 -11.42 -22.20
C ARG A 35 -1.63 -9.90 -22.31
N VAL A 36 -0.54 -9.45 -22.94
CA VAL A 36 -0.30 -8.04 -23.28
C VAL A 36 -0.55 -7.87 -24.79
N LYS A 37 -1.69 -7.27 -25.14
CA LYS A 37 -2.12 -7.14 -26.57
C LYS A 37 -1.15 -6.32 -27.43
N THR A 38 -0.47 -5.33 -26.84
CA THR A 38 0.42 -4.40 -27.58
C THR A 38 1.77 -5.00 -27.94
N SER A 39 2.27 -5.96 -27.18
CA SER A 39 3.59 -6.60 -27.40
C SER A 39 3.50 -8.08 -27.75
N ALA A 40 2.29 -8.65 -27.82
CA ALA A 40 2.03 -10.08 -27.95
C ALA A 40 2.71 -10.96 -26.87
N GLY A 41 3.21 -10.32 -25.80
CA GLY A 41 3.88 -10.97 -24.68
C GLY A 41 2.95 -11.27 -23.49
N GLN A 42 3.55 -11.71 -22.41
CA GLN A 42 2.89 -11.93 -21.12
C GLN A 42 3.33 -10.89 -20.08
N ALA A 43 2.42 -10.52 -19.18
CA ALA A 43 2.70 -9.63 -18.07
C ALA A 43 3.57 -10.32 -17.03
N THR A 44 4.49 -9.57 -16.42
CA THR A 44 5.33 -10.04 -15.32
C THR A 44 4.62 -10.03 -13.97
N GLY A 45 3.46 -9.38 -13.91
CA GLY A 45 2.68 -9.22 -12.69
C GLY A 45 3.23 -8.17 -11.72
N PRO A 46 2.54 -7.96 -10.60
CA PRO A 46 2.91 -6.96 -9.57
C PRO A 46 4.29 -7.23 -8.96
N ILE A 47 4.63 -8.49 -8.67
CA ILE A 47 5.92 -8.84 -8.04
C ILE A 47 7.11 -8.50 -8.97
N GLY A 48 6.94 -8.68 -10.28
CA GLY A 48 7.97 -8.29 -11.24
C GLY A 48 8.27 -6.80 -11.20
N PHE A 49 7.25 -5.95 -11.14
CA PHE A 49 7.42 -4.50 -11.01
C PHE A 49 7.88 -4.07 -9.61
N LEU A 50 7.44 -4.76 -8.56
CA LEU A 50 7.96 -4.55 -7.22
C LEU A 50 9.48 -4.72 -7.18
N ARG A 51 10.03 -5.78 -7.81
CA ARG A 51 11.47 -6.00 -7.93
C ARG A 51 12.18 -4.92 -8.75
N VAL A 52 11.58 -4.43 -9.82
CA VAL A 52 12.13 -3.31 -10.61
C VAL A 52 12.25 -2.05 -9.75
N TYR A 53 11.21 -1.74 -8.98
CA TYR A 53 11.20 -0.60 -8.08
C TYR A 53 12.21 -0.78 -6.94
N ASP A 54 12.25 -1.95 -6.33
CA ASP A 54 13.21 -2.30 -5.28
C ASP A 54 14.65 -2.07 -5.73
N GLN A 55 15.02 -2.59 -6.89
CA GLN A 55 16.36 -2.40 -7.45
C GLN A 55 16.65 -0.92 -7.73
N ALA A 56 15.71 -0.19 -8.33
CA ALA A 56 15.88 1.23 -8.61
C ALA A 56 16.09 2.03 -7.32
N PHE A 57 15.31 1.76 -6.27
CA PHE A 57 15.45 2.46 -4.99
C PHE A 57 16.71 2.07 -4.21
N GLY A 58 17.22 0.85 -4.43
CA GLY A 58 18.52 0.44 -3.89
C GLY A 58 19.71 1.21 -4.46
N GLU A 59 19.61 1.62 -5.74
CA GLU A 59 20.68 2.33 -6.44
C GLU A 59 20.59 3.87 -6.34
N ILE A 60 19.44 4.40 -5.91
CA ILE A 60 19.27 5.87 -5.81
C ILE A 60 20.03 6.40 -4.60
N ALA A 61 21.05 7.23 -4.88
CA ALA A 61 21.77 7.98 -3.86
C ALA A 61 20.82 8.95 -3.13
N GLN A 62 20.82 8.89 -1.82
CA GLN A 62 19.97 9.73 -0.97
C GLN A 62 20.81 10.87 -0.40
N GLY A 63 20.38 12.10 -0.64
CA GLY A 63 21.04 13.32 -0.15
C GLY A 63 20.62 13.65 1.27
N GLY A 64 21.10 12.92 2.25
CA GLY A 64 20.75 13.20 3.65
C GLY A 64 21.08 12.05 4.61
N THR A 65 20.77 12.26 5.87
CA THR A 65 20.98 11.27 6.93
C THR A 65 19.86 10.24 7.02
N ARG A 66 18.69 10.51 6.43
CA ARG A 66 17.52 9.63 6.45
C ARG A 66 17.39 8.88 5.12
N ARG A 67 17.29 7.55 5.20
CA ARG A 67 16.88 6.73 4.07
C ARG A 67 15.38 6.83 3.84
N GLY A 68 14.97 7.01 2.59
CA GLY A 68 13.59 6.79 2.18
C GLY A 68 13.24 5.32 2.28
N ALA A 69 12.00 5.02 2.61
CA ALA A 69 11.45 3.67 2.65
C ALA A 69 10.21 3.60 1.75
N ASN A 70 9.79 2.39 1.40
CA ASN A 70 8.65 2.20 0.53
C ASN A 70 7.68 1.15 1.09
N MET A 71 6.38 1.32 0.79
CA MET A 71 5.33 0.34 1.06
C MET A 71 4.79 -0.18 -0.26
N GLY A 72 4.69 -1.50 -0.40
CA GLY A 72 3.98 -2.17 -1.48
C GLY A 72 2.72 -2.83 -0.96
N VAL A 73 1.56 -2.49 -1.52
CA VAL A 73 0.27 -3.07 -1.14
C VAL A 73 -0.29 -3.88 -2.30
N LEU A 74 -0.77 -5.10 -2.02
CA LEU A 74 -1.54 -5.90 -2.96
C LEU A 74 -2.84 -6.36 -2.30
N ARG A 75 -3.97 -6.22 -3.02
CA ARG A 75 -5.28 -6.67 -2.54
C ARG A 75 -5.32 -8.19 -2.40
N VAL A 76 -6.03 -8.65 -1.40
CA VAL A 76 -6.18 -10.07 -1.05
C VAL A 76 -6.90 -10.90 -2.13
N ASP A 77 -7.66 -10.26 -3.01
CA ASP A 77 -8.36 -10.88 -4.13
C ASP A 77 -7.56 -10.92 -5.44
N HIS A 78 -6.34 -10.34 -5.46
CA HIS A 78 -5.51 -10.32 -6.65
C HIS A 78 -4.98 -11.73 -6.99
N PRO A 79 -4.95 -12.15 -8.28
CA PRO A 79 -4.46 -13.49 -8.68
C PRO A 79 -3.05 -13.84 -8.23
N ASP A 80 -2.16 -12.86 -8.06
CA ASP A 80 -0.78 -13.07 -7.64
C ASP A 80 -0.57 -12.96 -6.11
N ILE A 81 -1.64 -12.95 -5.31
CA ILE A 81 -1.53 -12.69 -3.87
C ILE A 81 -0.70 -13.75 -3.13
N GLU A 82 -0.83 -15.04 -3.47
CA GLU A 82 -0.05 -16.10 -2.83
C GLU A 82 1.45 -15.89 -3.05
N ALA A 83 1.85 -15.53 -4.27
CA ALA A 83 3.23 -15.23 -4.62
C ALA A 83 3.72 -13.94 -3.95
N PHE A 84 2.83 -12.94 -3.77
CA PHE A 84 3.16 -11.68 -3.10
C PHE A 84 3.41 -11.90 -1.60
N VAL A 85 2.55 -12.66 -0.93
CA VAL A 85 2.70 -12.98 0.51
C VAL A 85 4.06 -13.64 0.80
N THR A 86 4.56 -14.46 -0.12
CA THR A 86 5.81 -15.22 0.05
C THR A 86 7.04 -14.59 -0.61
N CYS A 87 6.89 -13.44 -1.29
CA CYS A 87 7.98 -12.88 -2.11
C CYS A 87 9.20 -12.39 -1.33
N LYS A 88 9.06 -12.22 -0.01
CA LYS A 88 10.14 -11.81 0.93
C LYS A 88 10.51 -12.92 1.93
N THR A 89 10.18 -14.17 1.66
CA THR A 89 10.63 -15.30 2.49
C THR A 89 12.17 -15.38 2.56
N ASP A 90 12.87 -15.02 1.50
CA ASP A 90 14.29 -14.70 1.54
C ASP A 90 14.48 -13.26 2.02
N GLU A 91 15.04 -13.08 3.20
CA GLU A 91 15.27 -11.78 3.85
C GLU A 91 16.18 -10.85 3.05
N ASN A 92 16.94 -11.38 2.09
CA ASN A 92 17.77 -10.58 1.18
C ASN A 92 17.02 -10.11 -0.08
N ALA A 93 15.77 -10.53 -0.26
CA ALA A 93 14.95 -10.11 -1.40
C ALA A 93 14.09 -8.89 -1.04
N ILE A 94 13.98 -7.95 -1.98
CA ILE A 94 13.06 -6.79 -1.90
C ILE A 94 13.27 -5.98 -0.60
N THR A 95 14.53 -5.61 -0.33
CA THR A 95 14.96 -5.02 0.94
C THR A 95 14.59 -3.54 1.10
N ASN A 96 14.18 -2.86 0.02
CA ASN A 96 13.79 -1.44 0.05
C ASN A 96 12.27 -1.24 0.17
N PHE A 97 11.52 -2.32 0.36
CA PHE A 97 10.08 -2.30 0.54
C PHE A 97 9.64 -3.03 1.80
N ASN A 98 8.72 -2.41 2.53
CA ASN A 98 7.77 -3.12 3.36
C ASN A 98 6.61 -3.57 2.47
N ILE A 99 6.00 -4.71 2.77
CA ILE A 99 4.85 -5.20 2.02
C ILE A 99 3.65 -5.43 2.94
N SER A 100 2.46 -5.16 2.42
CA SER A 100 1.21 -5.41 3.14
C SER A 100 0.12 -5.93 2.22
N VAL A 101 -0.72 -6.80 2.75
CA VAL A 101 -1.92 -7.30 2.06
C VAL A 101 -3.09 -6.36 2.35
N GLY A 102 -3.74 -5.87 1.30
CA GLY A 102 -4.97 -5.10 1.41
C GLY A 102 -6.16 -6.03 1.64
N ILE A 103 -6.64 -6.08 2.87
CA ILE A 103 -7.70 -6.96 3.34
C ILE A 103 -9.07 -6.31 3.16
N THR A 104 -10.06 -7.09 2.70
CA THR A 104 -11.47 -6.67 2.63
C THR A 104 -12.30 -7.32 3.73
N ASP A 105 -13.43 -6.71 4.08
CA ASP A 105 -14.39 -7.27 5.03
C ASP A 105 -14.92 -8.64 4.54
N ASP A 106 -15.19 -8.76 3.23
CA ASP A 106 -15.65 -10.00 2.61
C ASP A 106 -14.63 -11.14 2.77
N PHE A 107 -13.34 -10.84 2.63
CA PHE A 107 -12.30 -11.85 2.89
C PHE A 107 -12.30 -12.30 4.35
N MET A 108 -12.39 -11.37 5.30
CA MET A 108 -12.43 -11.73 6.73
C MET A 108 -13.67 -12.53 7.08
N ASN A 109 -14.82 -12.21 6.48
CA ASN A 109 -16.03 -13.00 6.62
C ASN A 109 -15.86 -14.42 6.06
N ALA A 110 -15.25 -14.58 4.89
CA ALA A 110 -14.94 -15.87 4.29
C ALA A 110 -13.95 -16.69 5.16
N VAL A 111 -12.95 -16.03 5.78
CA VAL A 111 -12.03 -16.66 6.74
C VAL A 111 -12.78 -17.18 7.96
N GLN A 112 -13.69 -16.38 8.53
CA GLN A 112 -14.48 -16.79 9.71
C GLN A 112 -15.45 -17.92 9.40
N ALA A 113 -16.10 -17.88 8.24
CA ALA A 113 -17.05 -18.88 7.79
C ALA A 113 -16.37 -20.14 7.19
N ASP A 114 -15.04 -20.10 7.04
CA ASP A 114 -14.24 -21.17 6.45
C ASP A 114 -14.66 -21.49 5.00
N GLU A 115 -14.92 -20.44 4.23
CA GLU A 115 -15.39 -20.49 2.86
C GLU A 115 -14.24 -20.43 1.83
N ASN A 116 -14.61 -20.67 0.57
CA ASN A 116 -13.74 -20.46 -0.57
C ASN A 116 -13.58 -18.97 -0.87
N TRP A 117 -12.43 -18.61 -1.42
CA TRP A 117 -12.08 -17.26 -1.84
C TRP A 117 -11.59 -17.26 -3.28
N ASP A 118 -12.20 -16.41 -4.10
CA ASP A 118 -11.85 -16.28 -5.50
C ASP A 118 -10.76 -15.21 -5.71
N LEU A 119 -9.68 -15.59 -6.35
CA LEU A 119 -8.66 -14.68 -6.85
C LEU A 119 -9.09 -14.17 -8.22
N ARG A 120 -9.41 -12.88 -8.29
CA ARG A 120 -10.12 -12.25 -9.41
C ARG A 120 -9.38 -11.02 -9.94
N PHE A 121 -9.56 -10.78 -11.21
CA PHE A 121 -9.10 -9.56 -11.87
C PHE A 121 -10.02 -9.23 -13.05
N PRO A 122 -10.14 -7.95 -13.48
CA PRO A 122 -10.88 -7.62 -14.70
C PRO A 122 -10.37 -8.44 -15.89
N ASP A 123 -11.27 -8.95 -16.73
CA ASP A 123 -10.85 -9.75 -17.90
C ASP A 123 -10.08 -8.87 -18.90
N VAL A 124 -8.76 -8.99 -18.88
CA VAL A 124 -7.86 -8.23 -19.76
C VAL A 124 -8.06 -8.53 -21.25
N ASN A 125 -8.78 -9.61 -21.59
CA ASN A 125 -9.11 -9.98 -22.97
C ASN A 125 -10.42 -9.35 -23.44
N ALA A 126 -11.27 -8.91 -22.53
CA ALA A 126 -12.52 -8.23 -22.87
C ALA A 126 -12.24 -6.90 -23.60
N PRO A 127 -13.06 -6.54 -24.61
CA PRO A 127 -12.93 -5.24 -25.29
C PRO A 127 -13.08 -4.06 -24.33
N GLU A 128 -13.94 -4.17 -23.34
CA GLU A 128 -14.28 -3.18 -22.34
C GLU A 128 -13.11 -2.82 -21.43
N PHE A 129 -12.14 -3.73 -21.29
CA PHE A 129 -10.92 -3.48 -20.52
C PHE A 129 -9.98 -2.46 -21.18
N ARG A 130 -10.25 -2.12 -22.45
CA ARG A 130 -9.40 -1.17 -23.18
C ARG A 130 -9.49 0.24 -22.61
N GLY A 131 -8.38 0.72 -22.03
CA GLY A 131 -8.30 2.04 -21.44
C GLY A 131 -8.72 2.08 -19.95
N PHE A 132 -9.17 0.97 -19.39
CA PHE A 132 -9.45 0.88 -17.98
C PHE A 132 -8.16 0.92 -17.15
N GLU A 133 -8.18 1.70 -16.05
CA GLU A 133 -7.02 1.94 -15.16
C GLU A 133 -7.38 1.77 -13.66
N GLY A 134 -8.62 1.37 -13.34
CA GLY A 134 -9.09 1.11 -11.99
C GLY A 134 -8.62 -0.21 -11.39
N ASP A 135 -9.00 -0.44 -10.15
CA ASP A 135 -8.85 -1.72 -9.46
C ASP A 135 -10.04 -2.67 -9.73
N LEU A 136 -10.14 -3.76 -8.94
CA LEU A 136 -11.23 -4.72 -9.08
C LEU A 136 -12.61 -4.12 -8.74
N ASP A 137 -12.69 -3.30 -7.69
CA ASP A 137 -13.97 -2.70 -7.27
C ASP A 137 -14.44 -1.67 -8.30
N ASP A 138 -13.51 -0.86 -8.83
CA ASP A 138 -13.82 0.07 -9.92
C ASP A 138 -14.35 -0.68 -11.16
N ALA A 139 -13.76 -1.83 -11.46
CA ALA A 139 -14.20 -2.66 -12.59
C ALA A 139 -15.59 -3.26 -12.37
N ILE A 140 -15.86 -3.75 -11.16
CA ILE A 140 -17.18 -4.27 -10.78
C ILE A 140 -18.23 -3.16 -10.87
N GLN A 141 -17.94 -1.99 -10.33
CA GLN A 141 -18.83 -0.83 -10.37
C GLN A 141 -19.10 -0.33 -11.80
N ALA A 142 -18.08 -0.40 -12.66
CA ALA A 142 -18.20 -0.06 -14.08
C ALA A 142 -18.86 -1.17 -14.92
N GLY A 143 -19.19 -2.32 -14.34
CA GLY A 143 -19.81 -3.46 -15.03
C GLY A 143 -18.88 -4.18 -16.01
N LEU A 144 -17.55 -4.11 -15.80
CA LEU A 144 -16.60 -4.84 -16.62
C LEU A 144 -16.66 -6.35 -16.33
N PRO A 145 -16.40 -7.19 -17.36
CA PRO A 145 -16.24 -8.63 -17.13
C PRO A 145 -15.10 -8.91 -16.16
N ILE A 146 -15.39 -9.72 -15.14
CA ILE A 146 -14.42 -10.16 -14.12
C ILE A 146 -14.08 -11.62 -14.38
N LYS A 147 -12.79 -11.92 -14.33
CA LYS A 147 -12.27 -13.28 -14.48
C LYS A 147 -11.78 -13.80 -13.14
N THR A 148 -12.25 -14.98 -12.73
CA THR A 148 -11.66 -15.77 -11.65
C THR A 148 -10.49 -16.57 -12.21
N TYR A 149 -9.31 -16.37 -11.64
CA TYR A 149 -8.07 -17.06 -12.03
C TYR A 149 -7.86 -18.34 -11.22
N LYS A 150 -8.22 -18.30 -9.94
CA LYS A 150 -8.08 -19.40 -8.99
C LYS A 150 -9.09 -19.25 -7.87
N THR A 151 -9.60 -20.35 -7.35
CA THR A 151 -10.36 -20.39 -6.12
C THR A 151 -9.54 -21.14 -5.09
N ILE A 152 -9.38 -20.56 -3.91
CA ILE A 152 -8.62 -21.10 -2.79
C ILE A 152 -9.48 -21.08 -1.53
N ARG A 153 -9.04 -21.72 -0.46
CA ARG A 153 -9.69 -21.59 0.83
C ARG A 153 -9.22 -20.30 1.52
N ALA A 154 -10.14 -19.46 1.96
CA ALA A 154 -9.81 -18.18 2.60
C ALA A 154 -8.93 -18.37 3.83
N ARG A 155 -9.23 -19.40 4.65
CA ARG A 155 -8.45 -19.77 5.84
C ARG A 155 -7.00 -20.09 5.50
N ASP A 156 -6.74 -20.86 4.44
CA ASP A 156 -5.39 -21.27 4.06
C ASP A 156 -4.53 -20.07 3.65
N LEU A 157 -5.12 -19.10 2.92
CA LEU A 157 -4.43 -17.85 2.58
C LEU A 157 -4.15 -17.02 3.85
N PHE A 158 -5.13 -16.89 4.75
CA PHE A 158 -4.95 -16.17 6.00
C PHE A 158 -3.82 -16.78 6.85
N ASP A 159 -3.83 -18.11 7.02
CA ASP A 159 -2.80 -18.83 7.77
C ASP A 159 -1.40 -18.68 7.12
N THR A 160 -1.34 -18.60 5.79
CA THR A 160 -0.08 -18.31 5.07
C THR A 160 0.41 -16.90 5.37
N ILE A 161 -0.46 -15.89 5.37
CA ILE A 161 -0.13 -14.50 5.74
C ILE A 161 0.43 -14.46 7.17
N VAL A 162 -0.28 -15.08 8.12
CA VAL A 162 0.13 -15.12 9.52
C VAL A 162 1.47 -15.85 9.70
N THR A 163 1.67 -16.96 9.00
CA THR A 163 2.93 -17.72 9.06
C THR A 163 4.10 -16.92 8.56
N GLN A 164 3.96 -16.21 7.43
CA GLN A 164 5.02 -15.35 6.90
C GLN A 164 5.28 -14.15 7.82
N ALA A 165 4.23 -13.50 8.33
CA ALA A 165 4.38 -12.40 9.28
C ALA A 165 5.09 -12.84 10.58
N HIS A 166 4.83 -14.04 11.05
CA HIS A 166 5.55 -14.62 12.20
C HIS A 166 7.02 -14.93 11.85
N HIS A 167 7.31 -15.33 10.61
CA HIS A 167 8.65 -15.71 10.17
C HIS A 167 9.63 -14.51 10.16
N ASN A 168 9.24 -13.42 9.50
CA ASN A 168 10.13 -12.26 9.29
C ASN A 168 9.48 -10.88 9.47
N GLY A 169 8.27 -10.81 10.06
CA GLY A 169 7.56 -9.55 10.31
C GLY A 169 6.73 -9.04 9.14
N GLU A 170 6.70 -9.74 8.01
CA GLU A 170 5.99 -9.34 6.80
C GLU A 170 5.26 -10.53 6.14
N PRO A 171 4.15 -10.27 5.42
CA PRO A 171 3.49 -8.99 5.16
C PRO A 171 2.69 -8.46 6.35
N GLY A 172 2.47 -7.13 6.38
CA GLY A 172 1.44 -6.52 7.21
C GLY A 172 0.03 -6.77 6.65
N MET A 173 -1.00 -6.41 7.41
CA MET A 173 -2.40 -6.40 6.97
C MET A 173 -2.98 -4.99 7.06
N LEU A 174 -3.58 -4.51 5.97
CA LEU A 174 -4.21 -3.19 5.87
C LEU A 174 -5.70 -3.39 5.54
N PHE A 175 -6.58 -2.97 6.42
CA PHE A 175 -8.03 -3.16 6.30
C PHE A 175 -8.64 -2.06 5.42
N LEU A 176 -8.71 -2.32 4.11
CA LEU A 176 -9.12 -1.36 3.08
C LEU A 176 -10.52 -0.81 3.29
N ASP A 177 -11.49 -1.68 3.63
CA ASP A 177 -12.88 -1.27 3.78
C ASP A 177 -13.07 -0.40 5.04
N THR A 178 -12.39 -0.74 6.13
CA THR A 178 -12.39 0.07 7.35
C THR A 178 -11.81 1.45 7.08
N ALA A 179 -10.65 1.52 6.43
CA ALA A 179 -10.03 2.79 6.08
C ALA A 179 -10.92 3.65 5.19
N ASN A 180 -11.58 3.05 4.20
CA ASN A 180 -12.44 3.79 3.27
C ASN A 180 -13.78 4.20 3.90
N ARG A 181 -14.32 3.45 4.88
CA ARG A 181 -15.49 3.90 5.65
C ARG A 181 -15.22 5.17 6.46
N ASP A 182 -14.02 5.28 7.01
CA ASP A 182 -13.60 6.38 7.86
C ASP A 182 -12.78 7.45 7.10
N ASN A 183 -12.69 7.34 5.77
CA ASN A 183 -11.99 8.32 4.94
C ASN A 183 -12.65 9.69 5.08
N PRO A 184 -11.93 10.73 5.53
CA PRO A 184 -12.53 12.06 5.73
C PRO A 184 -12.85 12.79 4.41
N VAL A 185 -12.31 12.32 3.29
CA VAL A 185 -12.48 12.94 1.96
C VAL A 185 -12.89 11.90 0.88
N PRO A 186 -13.95 11.09 1.13
CA PRO A 186 -14.30 9.98 0.23
C PRO A 186 -14.78 10.45 -1.15
N HIS A 187 -15.12 11.73 -1.29
CA HIS A 187 -15.53 12.36 -2.54
C HIS A 187 -14.34 12.71 -3.46
N LEU A 188 -13.12 12.70 -2.96
CA LEU A 188 -11.92 12.98 -3.75
C LEU A 188 -11.28 11.70 -4.29
N TYR A 189 -11.14 10.66 -3.44
CA TYR A 189 -10.49 9.39 -3.82
C TYR A 189 -10.81 8.28 -2.83
N ARG A 190 -10.53 7.06 -3.26
CA ARG A 190 -10.45 5.88 -2.40
C ARG A 190 -9.02 5.68 -1.91
N LEU A 191 -8.88 5.25 -0.67
CA LEU A 191 -7.61 4.88 -0.06
C LEU A 191 -7.20 3.48 -0.52
N GLU A 192 -5.98 3.34 -1.05
CA GLU A 192 -5.45 2.09 -1.60
C GLU A 192 -4.09 1.70 -1.04
N SER A 193 -3.39 2.65 -0.42
CA SER A 193 -2.05 2.45 0.12
C SER A 193 -1.80 3.38 1.29
N THR A 194 -0.68 3.14 1.97
CA THR A 194 -0.23 3.89 3.13
C THR A 194 1.19 4.40 2.92
N ASN A 195 1.70 5.21 3.85
CA ASN A 195 3.12 5.49 4.00
C ASN A 195 3.92 4.19 4.29
N PRO A 196 5.27 4.23 4.29
CA PRO A 196 6.10 3.02 4.44
C PRO A 196 5.85 2.17 5.68
N CYS A 197 5.45 2.79 6.80
CA CYS A 197 5.23 2.08 8.06
C CYS A 197 3.78 1.60 8.26
N GLY A 198 2.84 2.05 7.42
CA GLY A 198 1.46 1.58 7.42
C GLY A 198 0.52 2.32 8.38
N GLU A 199 0.99 3.35 9.10
CA GLU A 199 0.19 4.07 10.08
C GLU A 199 -0.67 5.19 9.48
N GLN A 200 -0.35 5.66 8.26
CA GLN A 200 -1.03 6.77 7.62
C GLN A 200 -1.57 6.39 6.24
N TRP A 201 -2.88 6.38 6.10
CA TRP A 201 -3.53 6.28 4.81
C TRP A 201 -3.43 7.61 4.05
N LEU A 202 -3.04 7.53 2.78
CA LEU A 202 -2.83 8.71 1.94
C LEU A 202 -3.45 8.50 0.56
N GLY A 203 -4.00 9.56 0.01
CA GLY A 203 -4.44 9.61 -1.39
C GLY A 203 -3.27 9.75 -2.37
N PRO A 204 -3.54 9.69 -3.67
CA PRO A 204 -2.50 9.83 -4.69
C PRO A 204 -1.78 11.18 -4.58
N TYR A 205 -0.45 11.14 -4.46
CA TYR A 205 0.43 12.31 -4.32
C TYR A 205 0.21 13.16 -3.06
N GLU A 206 -0.45 12.61 -2.05
CA GLU A 206 -0.49 13.20 -0.72
C GLU A 206 0.76 12.85 0.08
N ASN A 207 1.07 13.70 1.04
CA ASN A 207 2.16 13.48 1.98
C ASN A 207 1.68 13.70 3.41
N CYS A 208 2.47 13.22 4.36
CA CYS A 208 2.28 13.51 5.79
C CYS A 208 3.49 14.27 6.32
N CYS A 209 3.23 15.18 7.25
CA CYS A 209 4.23 15.90 8.02
C CYS A 209 4.23 15.34 9.45
N LEU A 210 5.40 14.92 9.96
CA LEU A 210 5.51 14.21 11.22
C LEU A 210 6.07 15.07 12.33
N GLY A 211 5.49 14.92 13.53
CA GLY A 211 6.01 15.42 14.78
C GLY A 211 5.78 14.39 15.89
N SER A 212 6.56 14.47 16.95
CA SER A 212 6.43 13.58 18.11
C SER A 212 6.44 14.36 19.41
N ILE A 213 5.48 14.08 20.27
CA ILE A 213 5.38 14.68 21.61
C ILE A 213 5.99 13.71 22.62
N ASN A 214 6.95 14.18 23.41
CA ASN A 214 7.50 13.39 24.49
C ASN A 214 6.53 13.35 25.68
N LEU A 215 5.72 12.32 25.75
CA LEU A 215 4.71 12.16 26.80
C LEU A 215 5.30 12.16 28.23
N SER A 216 6.57 11.76 28.41
CA SER A 216 7.20 11.76 29.72
C SER A 216 7.35 13.14 30.36
N GLN A 217 7.25 14.20 29.56
CA GLN A 217 7.28 15.58 30.02
C GLN A 217 5.90 16.09 30.55
N HIS A 218 4.85 15.29 30.38
CA HIS A 218 3.47 15.65 30.72
C HIS A 218 2.93 14.83 31.90
N PHE A 219 3.80 14.60 32.92
CA PHE A 219 3.40 13.99 34.16
C PHE A 219 3.49 14.99 35.32
N GLY A 220 2.39 15.13 36.01
CA GLY A 220 2.31 15.91 37.24
C GLY A 220 2.77 15.13 38.48
N PRO A 221 2.65 15.73 39.68
CA PRO A 221 2.88 15.04 40.93
C PRO A 221 2.08 13.74 41.03
N ASN A 222 2.62 12.73 41.67
CA ASN A 222 1.99 11.41 41.84
C ASN A 222 1.85 10.57 40.54
N HIS A 223 2.67 10.83 39.54
CA HIS A 223 2.66 10.10 38.27
C HIS A 223 1.30 10.13 37.51
N THR A 224 0.52 11.17 37.74
CA THR A 224 -0.71 11.42 36.97
C THR A 224 -0.41 12.23 35.73
N VAL A 225 -1.15 11.99 34.65
CA VAL A 225 -1.00 12.77 33.40
C VAL A 225 -1.45 14.21 33.65
N ASP A 226 -0.62 15.16 33.28
CA ASP A 226 -0.96 16.58 33.22
C ASP A 226 -1.66 16.86 31.87
N TRP A 227 -2.97 16.69 31.88
CA TRP A 227 -3.80 16.83 30.67
C TRP A 227 -3.80 18.25 30.12
N GLU A 228 -3.67 19.28 30.99
CA GLU A 228 -3.65 20.68 30.53
C GLU A 228 -2.36 20.98 29.76
N SER A 229 -1.21 20.65 30.31
CA SER A 229 0.09 20.81 29.67
C SER A 229 0.17 19.99 28.37
N LEU A 230 -0.38 18.76 28.35
CA LEU A 230 -0.43 17.93 27.16
C LEU A 230 -1.31 18.58 26.08
N ARG A 231 -2.48 19.11 26.44
CA ARG A 231 -3.39 19.80 25.52
C ARG A 231 -2.71 20.99 24.84
N GLU A 232 -2.07 21.87 25.61
CA GLU A 232 -1.35 23.04 25.08
C GLU A 232 -0.23 22.64 24.11
N THR A 233 0.52 21.57 24.43
CA THR A 233 1.57 21.05 23.57
C THR A 233 1.00 20.46 22.27
N VAL A 234 -0.11 19.71 22.33
CA VAL A 234 -0.78 19.17 21.15
C VAL A 234 -1.29 20.28 20.24
N GLU A 235 -1.95 21.31 20.81
CA GLU A 235 -2.43 22.46 20.03
C GLU A 235 -1.28 23.18 19.33
N THR A 236 -0.18 23.46 20.06
CA THR A 236 1.00 24.12 19.49
C THR A 236 1.66 23.27 18.39
N ALA A 237 1.83 21.96 18.64
CA ALA A 237 2.43 21.04 17.67
C ALA A 237 1.57 20.93 16.39
N THR A 238 0.24 20.89 16.53
CA THR A 238 -0.68 20.82 15.39
C THR A 238 -0.58 22.08 14.54
N ILE A 239 -0.63 23.26 15.14
CA ILE A 239 -0.46 24.54 14.44
C ILE A 239 0.91 24.60 13.73
N PHE A 240 1.96 24.12 14.39
CA PHE A 240 3.30 24.09 13.80
C PHE A 240 3.35 23.21 12.55
N LEU A 241 2.81 21.98 12.61
CA LEU A 241 2.80 21.05 11.51
C LEU A 241 1.92 21.52 10.34
N ASP A 242 0.79 22.17 10.64
CA ASP A 242 -0.09 22.79 9.64
C ASP A 242 0.65 23.90 8.87
N ASN A 243 1.35 24.77 9.58
CA ASN A 243 2.19 25.79 8.95
C ASN A 243 3.36 25.23 8.12
N VAL A 244 3.89 24.05 8.50
CA VAL A 244 4.93 23.37 7.68
C VAL A 244 4.36 22.93 6.35
N VAL A 245 3.11 22.49 6.27
CA VAL A 245 2.46 22.14 5.00
C VAL A 245 2.44 23.33 4.04
N ASP A 246 2.16 24.54 4.54
CA ASP A 246 2.16 25.76 3.72
C ASP A 246 3.56 26.25 3.35
N ALA A 247 4.53 26.08 4.27
CA ALA A 247 5.88 26.59 4.09
C ALA A 247 6.80 25.69 3.25
N ASN A 248 6.42 24.41 3.08
CA ASN A 248 7.26 23.42 2.40
C ASN A 248 7.31 23.66 0.89
N ALA A 249 8.51 23.59 0.31
CA ALA A 249 8.69 23.55 -1.13
C ALA A 249 8.59 22.08 -1.60
N TYR A 250 7.47 21.73 -2.20
CA TYR A 250 7.24 20.39 -2.73
C TYR A 250 8.05 20.13 -4.01
N VAL A 251 8.39 18.84 -4.24
CA VAL A 251 9.24 18.38 -5.36
C VAL A 251 8.42 18.22 -6.65
#